data_8b4eb75e994bfff3cd0dfb31bd22e32c
#
_entry.id   8b4eb75e994bfff3cd0dfb31bd22e32c
#
_cell.length_a   1.000
_cell.length_b   1.000
_cell.length_c   1.000
_cell.angle_alpha   90.00
_cell.angle_beta   90.00
_cell.angle_gamma   90.00
#
_symmetry.space_group_name_H-M   'P 1'
#
loop_
_entity.id
_entity.type
_entity.pdbx_description
1 polymer ?
#
loop_
_entity_poly.entity_id
_entity_poly.type
_entity_poly.pdbx_seq_one_letter_code
_entity_poly.pdbx_strand_id
1 'polypeptide(L)'
;MNNSATTRAITKIALEYNGNDKGTAEMVASNYLLSSTTEGQFQEMKTVADRNEKVKKWALTGYISQPDEIGRKLTDQEFSEITTKALEKIGVTDKNQYRLDIHNSTKQKHIHFIVNRIDVSGKCTVKSHDIGRRFGEAVREVCKEKGFLTDVEIGIQKKA
;
A
#
# COMPACT_ATOMS: atom_id res chain seq x y z
N MET A 1 11.21 -6.79 -5.25
CA MET A 1 9.83 -7.27 -5.02
C MET A 1 8.88 -6.62 -6.03
N ASN A 2 7.99 -7.40 -6.63
CA ASN A 2 7.01 -6.89 -7.56
C ASN A 2 6.06 -5.95 -6.82
N ASN A 3 5.65 -4.88 -7.48
CA ASN A 3 4.85 -3.85 -6.85
C ASN A 3 4.03 -3.08 -7.88
N SER A 4 3.01 -2.38 -7.42
CA SER A 4 2.18 -1.52 -8.23
C SER A 4 1.59 -0.43 -7.34
N ALA A 5 1.40 0.75 -7.89
CA ALA A 5 0.69 1.84 -7.23
C ALA A 5 -0.01 2.70 -8.27
N THR A 6 -1.24 3.09 -7.97
CA THR A 6 -2.05 3.95 -8.82
C THR A 6 -2.96 4.83 -7.98
N THR A 7 -3.35 5.97 -8.53
CA THR A 7 -4.32 6.86 -7.87
C THR A 7 -5.70 6.67 -8.48
N ARG A 8 -6.74 6.71 -7.65
CA ARG A 8 -8.13 6.61 -8.09
C ARG A 8 -9.10 7.12 -7.02
N ALA A 9 -10.33 7.36 -7.41
CA ALA A 9 -11.42 7.51 -6.46
C ALA A 9 -11.93 6.10 -6.13
N ILE A 10 -12.08 5.78 -4.85
CA ILE A 10 -12.56 4.47 -4.42
C ILE A 10 -13.95 4.56 -3.79
N THR A 11 -14.60 3.40 -3.71
CA THR A 11 -15.79 3.19 -2.90
C THR A 11 -15.47 2.22 -1.77
N LYS A 12 -16.43 1.95 -0.89
CA LYS A 12 -16.25 0.96 0.19
C LYS A 12 -15.87 -0.43 -0.34
N ILE A 13 -16.22 -0.74 -1.60
CA ILE A 13 -15.90 -2.03 -2.24
C ILE A 13 -14.40 -2.31 -2.25
N ALA A 14 -13.58 -1.28 -2.45
CA ALA A 14 -12.13 -1.45 -2.43
C ALA A 14 -11.62 -1.91 -1.06
N LEU A 15 -12.16 -1.34 0.01
CA LEU A 15 -11.82 -1.75 1.38
C LEU A 15 -12.34 -3.16 1.68
N GLU A 16 -13.55 -3.48 1.25
CA GLU A 16 -14.12 -4.82 1.40
C GLU A 16 -13.28 -5.87 0.68
N TYR A 17 -12.87 -5.58 -0.56
CA TYR A 17 -12.02 -6.48 -1.34
C TYR A 17 -10.68 -6.71 -0.65
N ASN A 18 -9.98 -5.66 -0.22
CA ASN A 18 -8.69 -5.78 0.44
C ASN A 18 -8.81 -6.50 1.78
N GLY A 19 -9.91 -6.34 2.48
CA GLY A 19 -10.14 -6.96 3.79
C GLY A 19 -10.67 -8.39 3.73
N ASN A 20 -10.91 -8.96 2.55
CA ASN A 20 -11.51 -10.29 2.42
C ASN A 20 -10.53 -11.33 1.85
N ASP A 21 -10.07 -11.16 0.62
CA ASP A 21 -9.20 -12.13 -0.09
C ASP A 21 -9.65 -13.58 0.14
N LYS A 22 -10.90 -13.91 -0.24
CA LYS A 22 -11.50 -15.25 -0.01
C LYS A 22 -11.46 -15.69 1.46
N GLY A 23 -11.55 -14.74 2.38
CA GLY A 23 -11.51 -14.98 3.81
C GLY A 23 -10.12 -15.12 4.41
N THR A 24 -9.05 -14.89 3.65
CA THR A 24 -7.66 -15.08 4.11
C THR A 24 -6.92 -13.77 4.41
N ALA A 25 -7.51 -12.61 4.10
CA ALA A 25 -6.85 -11.33 4.33
C ALA A 25 -6.72 -11.03 5.83
N GLU A 26 -5.56 -10.49 6.22
CA GLU A 26 -5.32 -10.00 7.57
C GLU A 26 -4.86 -8.55 7.52
N MET A 27 -5.56 -7.68 8.23
CA MET A 27 -5.13 -6.29 8.39
C MET A 27 -3.91 -6.26 9.32
N VAL A 28 -2.80 -5.74 8.82
CA VAL A 28 -1.53 -5.72 9.58
C VAL A 28 -1.15 -4.33 10.06
N ALA A 29 -1.75 -3.29 9.51
CA ALA A 29 -1.54 -1.92 9.96
C ALA A 29 -2.69 -1.03 9.51
N SER A 30 -2.95 0.01 10.27
CA SER A 30 -3.84 1.10 9.88
C SER A 30 -3.39 2.39 10.57
N ASN A 31 -3.78 3.53 10.02
CA ASN A 31 -3.45 4.83 10.59
C ASN A 31 -4.65 5.78 10.45
N TYR A 32 -4.97 6.47 11.53
CA TYR A 32 -6.07 7.45 11.56
C TYR A 32 -7.42 6.88 11.11
N LEU A 33 -7.66 5.61 11.36
CA LEU A 33 -8.94 4.94 11.12
C LEU A 33 -9.45 4.41 12.46
N LEU A 34 -10.57 4.94 12.94
CA LEU A 34 -11.14 4.60 14.24
C LEU A 34 -12.21 3.51 14.14
N SER A 35 -12.93 3.45 13.01
CA SER A 35 -13.98 2.46 12.82
C SER A 35 -13.41 1.05 12.66
N SER A 36 -14.12 0.07 13.18
CA SER A 36 -13.80 -1.34 13.00
C SER A 36 -14.43 -1.95 11.73
N THR A 37 -15.32 -1.21 11.06
CA THR A 37 -16.00 -1.69 9.85
C THR A 37 -15.42 -1.04 8.60
N THR A 38 -15.48 -1.75 7.47
CA THR A 38 -15.03 -1.19 6.18
C THR A 38 -15.87 -0.01 5.76
N GLU A 39 -17.17 -0.04 6.01
CA GLU A 39 -18.04 1.09 5.72
C GLU A 39 -17.67 2.33 6.53
N GLY A 40 -17.45 2.17 7.83
CA GLY A 40 -17.03 3.27 8.70
C GLY A 40 -15.67 3.82 8.31
N GLN A 41 -14.71 2.95 7.98
CA GLN A 41 -13.39 3.36 7.50
C GLN A 41 -13.49 4.14 6.20
N PHE A 42 -14.32 3.69 5.26
CA PHE A 42 -14.57 4.43 4.03
C PHE A 42 -15.15 5.81 4.30
N GLN A 43 -16.13 5.93 5.20
CA GLN A 43 -16.72 7.23 5.56
C GLN A 43 -15.69 8.16 6.19
N GLU A 44 -14.82 7.65 7.04
CA GLU A 44 -13.73 8.43 7.61
C GLU A 44 -12.78 8.95 6.53
N MET A 45 -12.38 8.09 5.59
CA MET A 45 -11.52 8.49 4.47
C MET A 45 -12.19 9.50 3.55
N LYS A 46 -13.45 9.28 3.20
CA LYS A 46 -14.20 10.17 2.30
C LYS A 46 -14.40 11.55 2.91
N THR A 47 -14.67 11.60 4.22
CA THR A 47 -14.82 12.86 4.95
C THR A 47 -13.53 13.69 4.88
N VAL A 48 -12.38 13.06 5.07
CA VAL A 48 -11.08 13.74 4.96
C VAL A 48 -10.80 14.14 3.52
N ALA A 49 -11.03 13.24 2.57
CA ALA A 49 -10.80 13.52 1.14
C ALA A 49 -11.64 14.71 0.65
N ASP A 50 -12.87 14.85 1.12
CA ASP A 50 -13.76 15.93 0.73
C ASP A 50 -13.29 17.30 1.21
N ARG A 51 -12.31 17.37 2.11
CA ARG A 51 -11.67 18.62 2.51
C ARG A 51 -10.84 19.25 1.39
N ASN A 52 -10.51 18.48 0.36
CA ASN A 52 -9.75 18.96 -0.80
C ASN A 52 -10.54 18.66 -2.08
N GLU A 53 -11.36 19.61 -2.50
CA GLU A 53 -12.25 19.48 -3.66
C GLU A 53 -11.50 19.38 -5.00
N LYS A 54 -10.25 19.82 -5.04
CA LYS A 54 -9.44 19.82 -6.28
C LYS A 54 -8.94 18.44 -6.65
N VAL A 55 -8.80 17.54 -5.69
CA VAL A 55 -8.23 16.21 -5.92
C VAL A 55 -9.37 15.20 -6.05
N LYS A 56 -9.63 14.73 -7.26
CA LYS A 56 -10.70 13.76 -7.53
C LYS A 56 -10.25 12.31 -7.28
N LYS A 57 -9.05 11.97 -7.71
CA LYS A 57 -8.44 10.64 -7.46
C LYS A 57 -7.71 10.66 -6.12
N TRP A 58 -8.47 10.69 -5.05
CA TRP A 58 -7.96 10.96 -3.71
C TRP A 58 -7.28 9.75 -3.04
N ALA A 59 -7.49 8.54 -3.55
CA ALA A 59 -6.91 7.34 -2.96
C ALA A 59 -5.69 6.86 -3.76
N LEU A 60 -4.68 6.40 -3.03
CA LEU A 60 -3.56 5.63 -3.58
C LEU A 60 -3.80 4.17 -3.23
N THR A 61 -3.83 3.30 -4.24
CA THR A 61 -3.98 1.86 -4.06
C THR A 61 -2.85 1.12 -4.73
N GLY A 62 -2.50 -0.04 -4.20
CA GLY A 62 -1.46 -0.85 -4.77
C GLY A 62 -1.10 -2.05 -3.92
N TYR A 63 0.02 -2.67 -4.28
CA TYR A 63 0.50 -3.85 -3.57
C TYR A 63 2.01 -4.01 -3.71
N ILE A 64 2.56 -4.82 -2.82
CA ILE A 64 3.91 -5.39 -2.94
C ILE A 64 3.76 -6.90 -2.83
N SER A 65 4.47 -7.63 -3.69
CA SER A 65 4.44 -9.09 -3.74
C SER A 65 5.82 -9.67 -3.51
N GLN A 66 5.93 -10.67 -2.64
CA GLN A 66 7.16 -11.43 -2.44
C GLN A 66 7.07 -12.75 -3.21
N PRO A 67 7.99 -13.01 -4.18
CA PRO A 67 8.05 -14.31 -4.84
C PRO A 67 8.48 -15.41 -3.86
N ASP A 68 7.79 -16.56 -3.89
CA ASP A 68 8.12 -17.71 -3.03
C ASP A 68 9.47 -18.33 -3.32
N GLU A 69 9.91 -18.27 -4.58
CA GLU A 69 11.07 -19.01 -5.06
C GLU A 69 12.41 -18.33 -4.75
N ILE A 70 12.39 -17.06 -4.32
CA ILE A 70 13.59 -16.25 -4.19
C ILE A 70 13.65 -15.59 -2.81
N GLY A 71 14.68 -15.97 -2.05
CA GLY A 71 14.89 -15.44 -0.72
C GLY A 71 14.05 -16.11 0.36
N ARG A 72 14.18 -15.65 1.59
CA ARG A 72 13.38 -16.14 2.71
C ARG A 72 12.01 -15.47 2.73
N LYS A 73 11.03 -16.12 3.34
CA LYS A 73 9.73 -15.52 3.56
C LYS A 73 9.83 -14.39 4.58
N LEU A 74 9.20 -13.26 4.26
CA LEU A 74 9.07 -12.15 5.17
C LEU A 74 8.01 -12.44 6.23
N THR A 75 8.25 -12.00 7.45
CA THR A 75 7.19 -11.95 8.45
C THR A 75 6.20 -10.84 8.08
N ASP A 76 4.99 -10.91 8.63
CA ASP A 76 3.98 -9.88 8.40
C ASP A 76 4.49 -8.51 8.87
N GLN A 77 5.20 -8.46 9.99
CA GLN A 77 5.79 -7.22 10.50
C GLN A 77 6.84 -6.65 9.56
N GLU A 78 7.74 -7.49 9.05
CA GLU A 78 8.76 -7.07 8.08
C GLU A 78 8.12 -6.51 6.81
N PHE A 79 7.09 -7.19 6.32
CA PHE A 79 6.36 -6.78 5.11
C PHE A 79 5.64 -5.44 5.32
N SER A 80 5.01 -5.28 6.48
CA SER A 80 4.37 -4.02 6.87
C SER A 80 5.38 -2.87 6.95
N GLU A 81 6.55 -3.10 7.53
CA GLU A 81 7.62 -2.10 7.63
C GLU A 81 8.17 -1.68 6.26
N ILE A 82 8.40 -2.65 5.37
CA ILE A 82 8.85 -2.34 4.00
C ILE A 82 7.82 -1.45 3.30
N THR A 83 6.54 -1.81 3.43
CA THR A 83 5.46 -1.09 2.78
C THR A 83 5.32 0.33 3.34
N THR A 84 5.32 0.50 4.65
CA THR A 84 5.20 1.82 5.27
C THR A 84 6.40 2.71 4.93
N LYS A 85 7.60 2.18 4.91
CA LYS A 85 8.80 2.95 4.51
C LYS A 85 8.75 3.36 3.05
N ALA A 86 8.32 2.48 2.16
CA ALA A 86 8.16 2.83 0.75
C ALA A 86 7.10 3.92 0.57
N LEU A 87 5.99 3.81 1.27
CA LEU A 87 4.93 4.83 1.24
C LEU A 87 5.43 6.18 1.78
N GLU A 88 6.20 6.18 2.85
CA GLU A 88 6.81 7.41 3.38
C GLU A 88 7.66 8.12 2.32
N LYS A 89 8.43 7.38 1.53
CA LYS A 89 9.29 7.94 0.49
C LYS A 89 8.53 8.63 -0.64
N ILE A 90 7.24 8.34 -0.79
CA ILE A 90 6.39 8.98 -1.81
C ILE A 90 5.42 10.01 -1.25
N GLY A 91 5.54 10.36 0.02
CA GLY A 91 4.78 11.45 0.62
C GLY A 91 3.71 11.06 1.63
N VAL A 92 3.60 9.77 1.98
CA VAL A 92 2.69 9.33 3.05
C VAL A 92 3.31 9.69 4.40
N THR A 93 2.53 10.34 5.24
CA THR A 93 2.96 10.80 6.57
C THR A 93 2.10 10.16 7.66
N ASP A 94 2.43 10.41 8.92
CA ASP A 94 1.63 9.98 10.06
C ASP A 94 0.24 10.65 10.12
N LYS A 95 -0.02 11.63 9.27
CA LYS A 95 -1.31 12.32 9.15
C LYS A 95 -2.16 11.81 8.00
N ASN A 96 -1.67 10.90 7.20
CA ASN A 96 -2.44 10.26 6.14
C ASN A 96 -3.14 9.01 6.68
N GLN A 97 -4.42 8.87 6.36
CA GLN A 97 -5.15 7.65 6.67
C GLN A 97 -4.71 6.54 5.73
N TYR A 98 -4.48 5.35 6.27
CA TYR A 98 -4.18 4.17 5.45
C TYR A 98 -4.58 2.88 6.13
N ARG A 99 -4.70 1.84 5.31
CA ARG A 99 -4.92 0.48 5.74
C ARG A 99 -4.05 -0.45 4.90
N LEU A 100 -3.38 -1.40 5.57
CA LEU A 100 -2.56 -2.43 4.94
C LEU A 100 -3.14 -3.79 5.27
N ASP A 101 -3.37 -4.61 4.23
CA ASP A 101 -3.91 -5.96 4.36
C ASP A 101 -3.00 -6.95 3.64
N ILE A 102 -2.65 -8.06 4.31
CA ILE A 102 -1.88 -9.14 3.71
C ILE A 102 -2.85 -10.16 3.14
N HIS A 103 -2.63 -10.54 1.89
CA HIS A 103 -3.41 -11.54 1.17
C HIS A 103 -2.60 -12.84 1.08
N ASN A 104 -3.22 -13.94 1.55
CA ASN A 104 -2.58 -15.25 1.66
C ASN A 104 -3.24 -16.32 0.78
N SER A 105 -4.16 -15.95 -0.12
CA SER A 105 -4.89 -16.91 -0.95
C SER A 105 -4.07 -17.52 -2.08
N THR A 106 -2.88 -16.97 -2.37
CA THR A 106 -1.97 -17.46 -3.40
C THR A 106 -0.63 -17.86 -2.79
N LYS A 107 0.23 -18.56 -3.57
CA LYS A 107 1.57 -18.93 -3.12
C LYS A 107 2.42 -17.73 -2.77
N GLN A 108 2.27 -16.65 -3.52
CA GLN A 108 3.01 -15.41 -3.28
C GLN A 108 2.24 -14.55 -2.29
N LYS A 109 2.88 -14.21 -1.20
CA LYS A 109 2.33 -13.31 -0.21
C LYS A 109 2.27 -11.89 -0.78
N HIS A 110 1.10 -11.27 -0.71
CA HIS A 110 0.88 -9.89 -1.17
C HIS A 110 0.46 -9.03 -0.01
N ILE A 111 0.99 -7.82 0.05
CA ILE A 111 0.45 -6.79 0.94
C ILE A 111 -0.22 -5.73 0.07
N HIS A 112 -1.51 -5.51 0.30
CA HIS A 112 -2.29 -4.50 -0.40
C HIS A 112 -2.45 -3.28 0.48
N PHE A 113 -2.43 -2.10 -0.13
CA PHE A 113 -2.63 -0.86 0.61
C PHE A 113 -3.69 0.03 -0.02
N ILE A 114 -4.38 0.75 0.84
CA ILE A 114 -5.24 1.87 0.48
C ILE A 114 -4.80 3.04 1.36
N VAL A 115 -4.43 4.14 0.73
CA VAL A 115 -3.95 5.34 1.40
C VAL A 115 -4.78 6.52 0.95
N ASN A 116 -5.18 7.37 1.89
CA ASN A 116 -5.76 8.66 1.54
C ASN A 116 -4.62 9.63 1.22
N ARG A 117 -4.58 10.12 -0.03
CA ARG A 117 -3.58 11.10 -0.46
C ARG A 117 -3.76 12.45 0.23
N ILE A 118 -4.97 12.71 0.72
CA ILE A 118 -5.31 13.91 1.46
C ILE A 118 -5.11 13.60 2.94
N ASP A 119 -4.26 14.36 3.62
CA ASP A 119 -4.04 14.18 5.05
C ASP A 119 -5.20 14.78 5.87
N VAL A 120 -5.19 14.56 7.17
CA VAL A 120 -6.28 15.00 8.05
C VAL A 120 -6.45 16.54 8.10
N SER A 121 -5.45 17.29 7.63
CA SER A 121 -5.55 18.76 7.52
C SER A 121 -6.15 19.22 6.18
N GLY A 122 -6.39 18.29 5.23
CA GLY A 122 -6.92 18.62 3.91
C GLY A 122 -5.86 18.81 2.83
N LYS A 123 -4.59 18.56 3.13
CA LYS A 123 -3.49 18.73 2.19
C LYS A 123 -3.22 17.43 1.41
N CYS A 124 -3.07 17.53 0.09
CA CYS A 124 -2.62 16.40 -0.73
C CYS A 124 -1.11 16.25 -0.60
N THR A 125 -0.65 15.21 0.09
CA THR A 125 0.78 14.98 0.35
C THR A 125 1.41 14.01 -0.63
N VAL A 126 0.62 13.22 -1.36
CA VAL A 126 1.11 12.22 -2.31
C VAL A 126 0.76 12.68 -3.72
N LYS A 127 1.76 13.06 -4.49
CA LYS A 127 1.58 13.51 -5.89
C LYS A 127 1.27 12.30 -6.79
N SER A 128 0.36 12.50 -7.76
CA SER A 128 -0.02 11.43 -8.69
C SER A 128 0.96 11.24 -9.84
N HIS A 129 1.77 12.26 -10.16
CA HIS A 129 2.71 12.20 -11.29
C HIS A 129 3.67 11.02 -11.16
N ASP A 130 3.72 10.15 -12.18
CA ASP A 130 4.61 8.98 -12.23
C ASP A 130 4.57 8.12 -10.95
N ILE A 131 3.44 8.03 -10.30
CA ILE A 131 3.35 7.40 -8.99
C ILE A 131 3.78 5.92 -9.00
N GLY A 132 3.45 5.19 -10.07
CA GLY A 132 3.86 3.79 -10.20
C GLY A 132 5.38 3.64 -10.24
N ARG A 133 6.06 4.45 -11.06
CA ARG A 133 7.52 4.46 -11.16
C ARG A 133 8.17 4.90 -9.83
N ARG A 134 7.66 5.97 -9.25
CA ARG A 134 8.21 6.51 -7.99
C ARG A 134 8.04 5.52 -6.84
N PHE A 135 6.90 4.84 -6.77
CA PHE A 135 6.70 3.80 -5.78
C PHE A 135 7.64 2.62 -5.99
N GLY A 136 7.82 2.19 -7.24
CA GLY A 136 8.76 1.13 -7.58
C GLY A 136 10.20 1.47 -7.16
N GLU A 137 10.64 2.69 -7.39
CA GLU A 137 11.95 3.18 -6.93
C GLU A 137 12.05 3.16 -5.40
N ALA A 138 10.99 3.58 -4.72
CA ALA A 138 10.95 3.58 -3.25
C ALA A 138 11.05 2.16 -2.70
N VAL A 139 10.35 1.20 -3.28
CA VAL A 139 10.43 -0.23 -2.88
C VAL A 139 11.85 -0.76 -3.08
N ARG A 140 12.49 -0.47 -4.23
CA ARG A 140 13.88 -0.90 -4.48
C ARG A 140 14.84 -0.32 -3.45
N GLU A 141 14.69 0.95 -3.11
CA GLU A 141 15.52 1.60 -2.11
C GLU A 141 15.39 0.93 -0.73
N VAL A 142 14.17 0.67 -0.30
CA VAL A 142 13.91 0.00 0.97
C VAL A 142 14.47 -1.42 0.96
N CYS A 143 14.31 -2.16 -0.15
CA CYS A 143 14.87 -3.50 -0.27
C CYS A 143 16.40 -3.49 -0.14
N LYS A 144 17.07 -2.53 -0.77
CA LYS A 144 18.52 -2.38 -0.65
C LYS A 144 18.95 -2.05 0.78
N GLU A 145 18.26 -1.14 1.43
CA GLU A 145 18.54 -0.75 2.82
C GLU A 145 18.41 -1.94 3.78
N LYS A 146 17.48 -2.84 3.51
CA LYS A 146 17.19 -4.00 4.37
C LYS A 146 17.88 -5.29 3.90
N GLY A 147 18.58 -5.27 2.78
CA GLY A 147 19.28 -6.44 2.23
C GLY A 147 18.35 -7.45 1.54
N PHE A 148 17.18 -7.03 1.06
CA PHE A 148 16.28 -7.87 0.28
C PHE A 148 16.51 -7.69 -1.22
N LEU A 149 16.13 -8.71 -2.02
CA LEU A 149 16.22 -8.63 -3.47
C LEU A 149 15.19 -7.65 -4.04
N THR A 150 15.66 -6.80 -4.96
CA THR A 150 14.78 -5.91 -5.71
C THR A 150 14.05 -6.65 -6.82
N ASP A 151 13.04 -6.04 -7.41
CA ASP A 151 12.34 -6.59 -8.58
C ASP A 151 13.28 -6.81 -9.77
N VAL A 152 14.24 -5.91 -9.99
CA VAL A 152 15.25 -6.03 -11.05
C VAL A 152 16.17 -7.23 -10.80
N GLU A 153 16.68 -7.38 -9.58
CA GLU A 153 17.55 -8.49 -9.20
C GLU A 153 16.83 -9.85 -9.33
N ILE A 154 15.56 -9.91 -8.92
CA ILE A 154 14.72 -11.10 -9.10
C ILE A 154 14.58 -11.45 -10.58
N GLY A 155 14.34 -10.45 -11.44
CA GLY A 155 14.26 -10.63 -12.88
C GLY A 155 15.55 -11.18 -13.49
N ILE A 156 16.69 -10.71 -13.03
CA ILE A 156 18.02 -11.21 -13.47
C ILE A 156 18.22 -12.67 -13.06
N GLN A 157 17.90 -13.03 -11.83
CA GLN A 157 18.04 -14.41 -11.34
C GLN A 157 17.13 -15.39 -12.13
N LYS A 158 15.93 -14.96 -12.49
CA LYS A 158 15.01 -15.81 -13.27
C LYS A 158 15.48 -16.02 -14.71
N LYS A 159 16.27 -15.12 -15.27
CA LYS A 159 16.84 -15.24 -16.62
C LYS A 159 18.12 -16.08 -16.64
N ALA A 160 18.77 -16.18 -15.54
CA ALA A 160 19.98 -16.98 -15.40
C ALA A 160 19.63 -18.49 -15.30
#